data_8207bfeac2017e3b4c1e489a9ef522ad
#
_entry.id   8207bfeac2017e3b4c1e489a9ef522ad
#
_cell.length_a   1.000
_cell.length_b   1.000
_cell.length_c   1.000
_cell.angle_alpha   90.00
_cell.angle_beta   90.00
_cell.angle_gamma   90.00
#
_symmetry.space_group_name_H-M   'P 1'
#
loop_
_entity.id
_entity.type
_entity.pdbx_description
1 polymer ?
#
loop_
_entity_poly.entity_id
_entity_poly.type
_entity_poly.pdbx_seq_one_letter_code
_entity_poly.pdbx_strand_id
1 'polypeptide(L)'
;PLTKEKIPIWIADYVLSGYGTGAIMAVPGHDSRDFAFSRHFNLPVIQVVVKEGDDPSDPASWDDSYDSKEGVMINSGFINGMPVVDAMIATIRKIEEMNIGEGNINYRLHDAIFSRQRYWGEPFPIYYKDGMPYALSESELPLKLPKVESYLPTSEGNPPLANAQNWVNKDGYPLETNTMPGFAGSCGYYLRYMDPHNEKEYFSKEANNYWQDVDLYIGGDEHAAGHLIYSRFWSKFLFDKGLVCEDEPFKKLINQGKIQGRSSFVYRIMGTNKFVSYNIRKEYKVQELHVDIDLVDNDVLDINAFKNWREEFKDATFILEDGKYICGHEIEKMSKSKHNVQNPDALIEKYGADTLRLYEMFLGPLEQDKPWDTHGIEGVFRFLRKFWKLYFDDDDNFIVNDKNTSEEELK
;
A
#
# COMPACT_ATOMS: atom_id res chain seq x y z
N PRO A 1 -3.09 41.89 8.18
CA PRO A 1 -4.33 42.44 8.77
C PRO A 1 -4.27 42.60 10.29
N LEU A 2 -3.58 41.68 11.02
CA LEU A 2 -3.48 41.71 12.49
C LEU A 2 -2.72 42.92 13.03
N THR A 3 -1.58 43.25 12.41
CA THR A 3 -0.70 44.36 12.81
C THR A 3 -1.00 45.67 12.07
N LYS A 4 -1.71 45.59 10.92
CA LYS A 4 -1.93 46.68 9.97
C LYS A 4 -0.64 47.20 9.31
N GLU A 5 0.48 46.53 9.50
CA GLU A 5 1.72 46.84 8.81
C GLU A 5 1.66 46.39 7.33
N LYS A 6 2.37 47.12 6.48
CA LYS A 6 2.48 46.77 5.06
C LYS A 6 3.61 45.77 4.86
N ILE A 7 3.31 44.66 4.22
CA ILE A 7 4.26 43.63 3.80
C ILE A 7 4.31 43.52 2.28
N PRO A 8 5.43 43.13 1.68
CA PRO A 8 5.53 42.94 0.24
C PRO A 8 4.69 41.73 -0.21
N ILE A 9 4.15 41.85 -1.42
CA ILE A 9 3.45 40.73 -2.10
C ILE A 9 4.38 40.32 -3.27
N TRP A 10 4.67 38.99 -3.29
CA TRP A 10 5.50 38.39 -4.32
C TRP A 10 4.66 37.38 -5.13
N ILE A 11 5.09 37.14 -6.37
CA ILE A 11 4.52 36.11 -7.24
C ILE A 11 5.58 35.02 -7.41
N ALA A 12 5.23 33.78 -7.13
CA ALA A 12 6.11 32.61 -7.26
C ALA A 12 5.34 31.43 -7.87
N ASP A 13 6.02 30.66 -8.70
CA ASP A 13 5.44 29.52 -9.42
C ASP A 13 5.10 28.31 -8.51
N TYR A 14 5.76 28.20 -7.34
CA TYR A 14 5.44 27.16 -6.36
C TYR A 14 4.17 27.44 -5.55
N VAL A 15 3.59 28.65 -5.66
CA VAL A 15 2.30 29.00 -5.05
C VAL A 15 1.17 28.57 -5.98
N LEU A 16 0.50 27.48 -5.61
CA LEU A 16 -0.55 26.89 -6.44
C LEU A 16 -1.83 27.73 -6.42
N SER A 17 -2.29 28.18 -7.57
CA SER A 17 -3.50 28.99 -7.72
C SER A 17 -4.79 28.26 -7.29
N GLY A 18 -4.79 26.92 -7.34
CA GLY A 18 -5.92 26.07 -6.90
C GLY A 18 -5.93 25.73 -5.40
N TYR A 19 -4.97 26.24 -4.62
CA TYR A 19 -4.95 26.02 -3.18
C TYR A 19 -5.54 27.22 -2.44
N GLY A 20 -6.67 27.02 -1.78
CA GLY A 20 -7.43 28.10 -1.12
C GLY A 20 -7.82 29.20 -2.12
N THR A 21 -7.42 30.42 -1.83
CA THR A 21 -7.65 31.60 -2.73
C THR A 21 -6.52 31.82 -3.74
N GLY A 22 -5.50 30.97 -3.75
CA GLY A 22 -4.27 31.19 -4.53
C GLY A 22 -3.31 32.20 -3.90
N ALA A 23 -3.62 32.72 -2.72
CA ALA A 23 -2.75 33.62 -1.94
C ALA A 23 -2.38 32.94 -0.61
N ILE A 24 -1.09 32.90 -0.31
CA ILE A 24 -0.55 32.35 0.93
C ILE A 24 0.18 33.42 1.73
N MET A 25 0.24 33.25 3.04
CA MET A 25 1.16 34.00 3.89
C MET A 25 2.45 33.19 4.02
N ALA A 26 3.54 33.73 3.48
CA ALA A 26 4.84 33.09 3.55
C ALA A 26 5.38 33.08 4.98
N VAL A 27 6.04 31.99 5.37
CA VAL A 27 6.67 31.84 6.69
C VAL A 27 8.11 31.32 6.51
N PRO A 28 9.04 32.19 6.06
CA PRO A 28 10.38 31.78 5.67
C PRO A 28 11.20 31.05 6.73
N GLY A 29 10.97 31.31 7.99
CA GLY A 29 11.66 30.59 9.07
C GLY A 29 11.19 29.14 9.26
N HIS A 30 10.03 28.76 8.70
CA HIS A 30 9.34 27.50 9.02
C HIS A 30 8.67 26.83 7.80
N ASP A 31 9.12 27.18 6.58
CA ASP A 31 8.83 26.49 5.33
C ASP A 31 10.08 26.56 4.44
N SER A 32 10.57 25.41 4.01
CA SER A 32 11.84 25.29 3.25
C SER A 32 11.81 26.01 1.90
N ARG A 33 10.67 26.06 1.22
CA ARG A 33 10.52 26.76 -0.06
C ARG A 33 10.52 28.27 0.15
N ASP A 34 9.80 28.77 1.15
CA ASP A 34 9.78 30.17 1.53
C ASP A 34 11.16 30.64 2.03
N PHE A 35 11.87 29.76 2.76
CA PHE A 35 13.23 30.02 3.22
C PHE A 35 14.20 30.17 2.02
N ALA A 36 14.20 29.20 1.10
CA ALA A 36 15.03 29.24 -0.10
C ALA A 36 14.73 30.49 -0.96
N PHE A 37 13.45 30.83 -1.12
CA PHE A 37 13.01 32.02 -1.82
C PHE A 37 13.56 33.31 -1.13
N SER A 38 13.39 33.39 0.18
CA SER A 38 13.83 34.55 0.97
C SER A 38 15.36 34.73 0.93
N ARG A 39 16.10 33.63 0.98
CA ARG A 39 17.58 33.65 0.83
C ARG A 39 17.99 34.13 -0.56
N HIS A 40 17.30 33.66 -1.61
CA HIS A 40 17.61 34.07 -2.99
C HIS A 40 17.38 35.59 -3.22
N PHE A 41 16.29 36.11 -2.66
CA PHE A 41 15.92 37.53 -2.84
C PHE A 41 16.41 38.45 -1.70
N ASN A 42 17.24 37.95 -0.80
CA ASN A 42 17.73 38.66 0.38
C ASN A 42 16.61 39.30 1.23
N LEU A 43 15.50 38.56 1.42
CA LEU A 43 14.42 38.99 2.28
C LEU A 43 14.72 38.65 3.76
N PRO A 44 14.21 39.45 4.71
CA PRO A 44 14.44 39.17 6.11
C PRO A 44 13.70 37.88 6.52
N VAL A 45 14.35 37.03 7.31
CA VAL A 45 13.79 35.84 7.92
C VAL A 45 13.76 36.04 9.42
N ILE A 46 12.61 35.77 10.04
CA ILE A 46 12.40 35.89 11.49
C ILE A 46 12.03 34.52 12.04
N GLN A 47 12.73 34.06 13.07
CA GLN A 47 12.35 32.88 13.81
C GLN A 47 11.08 33.16 14.62
N VAL A 48 10.02 32.39 14.38
CA VAL A 48 8.74 32.52 15.11
C VAL A 48 8.37 31.27 15.89
N VAL A 49 9.07 30.15 15.68
CA VAL A 49 8.95 28.93 16.47
C VAL A 49 10.32 28.52 17.00
N VAL A 50 10.39 28.14 18.26
CA VAL A 50 11.58 27.55 18.87
C VAL A 50 11.19 26.21 19.51
N LYS A 51 12.05 25.20 19.39
CA LYS A 51 11.81 23.91 20.04
C LYS A 51 11.80 24.10 21.55
N GLU A 52 10.95 23.38 22.24
CA GLU A 52 10.85 23.47 23.71
C GLU A 52 12.21 23.10 24.36
N GLY A 53 12.73 24.02 25.17
CA GLY A 53 14.02 23.87 25.83
C GLY A 53 15.23 24.39 25.05
N ASP A 54 15.07 24.84 23.81
CA ASP A 54 16.14 25.46 23.01
C ASP A 54 16.11 26.99 23.13
N ASP A 55 17.25 27.62 22.93
CA ASP A 55 17.37 29.07 22.84
C ASP A 55 17.09 29.56 21.39
N PRO A 56 16.51 30.76 21.21
CA PRO A 56 16.36 31.38 19.89
C PRO A 56 17.72 31.55 19.19
N SER A 57 17.73 31.33 17.88
CA SER A 57 18.94 31.46 17.05
C SER A 57 18.72 32.43 15.89
N ASP A 58 19.80 32.97 15.33
CA ASP A 58 19.73 33.86 14.17
C ASP A 58 19.50 33.05 12.87
N PRO A 59 18.35 33.25 12.18
CA PRO A 59 18.08 32.57 10.92
C PRO A 59 19.10 32.84 9.82
N ALA A 60 19.87 33.91 9.91
CA ALA A 60 20.95 34.18 8.96
C ALA A 60 22.07 33.12 8.97
N SER A 61 22.21 32.41 10.09
CA SER A 61 23.19 31.34 10.29
C SER A 61 22.64 29.94 9.94
N TRP A 62 21.37 29.83 9.57
CA TRP A 62 20.74 28.54 9.29
C TRP A 62 21.08 28.03 7.89
N ASP A 63 21.31 26.75 7.76
CA ASP A 63 21.47 26.08 6.46
C ASP A 63 20.11 25.79 5.79
N ASP A 64 19.06 25.56 6.59
CA ASP A 64 17.70 25.31 6.16
C ASP A 64 16.68 25.84 7.19
N SER A 65 15.38 25.87 6.82
CA SER A 65 14.29 26.30 7.70
C SER A 65 14.01 25.29 8.82
N TYR A 66 13.36 25.75 9.88
CA TYR A 66 12.81 24.87 10.91
C TYR A 66 11.35 24.53 10.59
N ASP A 67 11.13 23.45 9.84
CA ASP A 67 9.81 23.06 9.31
C ASP A 67 8.94 22.27 10.32
N SER A 68 9.40 22.01 11.53
CA SER A 68 8.63 21.34 12.56
C SER A 68 7.43 22.16 13.01
N LYS A 69 6.31 21.48 13.24
CA LYS A 69 5.10 22.05 13.86
C LYS A 69 5.10 21.98 15.38
N GLU A 70 6.17 21.45 15.96
CA GLU A 70 6.37 21.32 17.40
C GLU A 70 7.24 22.47 17.89
N GLY A 71 6.88 23.02 19.06
CA GLY A 71 7.65 24.10 19.70
C GLY A 71 6.75 25.19 20.24
N VAL A 72 7.41 26.29 20.68
CA VAL A 72 6.80 27.44 21.34
C VAL A 72 6.95 28.68 20.45
N MET A 73 5.90 29.47 20.36
CA MET A 73 5.88 30.70 19.57
C MET A 73 6.75 31.80 20.21
N ILE A 74 7.58 32.44 19.40
CA ILE A 74 8.37 33.62 19.75
C ILE A 74 8.18 34.71 18.68
N ASN A 75 8.55 35.95 18.95
CA ASN A 75 8.45 37.06 18.00
C ASN A 75 7.06 37.23 17.33
N SER A 76 6.00 36.77 17.99
CA SER A 76 4.67 36.58 17.40
C SER A 76 3.56 37.31 18.21
N GLY A 77 3.92 38.33 18.96
CA GLY A 77 2.97 39.22 19.67
C GLY A 77 2.10 38.48 20.70
N PHE A 78 0.79 38.50 20.52
CA PHE A 78 -0.16 37.95 21.52
C PHE A 78 -0.11 36.43 21.69
N ILE A 79 0.52 35.70 20.78
CA ILE A 79 0.70 34.25 20.84
C ILE A 79 2.08 33.82 21.35
N ASN A 80 2.96 34.77 21.73
CA ASN A 80 4.26 34.45 22.31
C ASN A 80 4.12 33.51 23.53
N GLY A 81 4.97 32.51 23.62
CA GLY A 81 4.96 31.52 24.70
C GLY A 81 3.92 30.41 24.55
N MET A 82 3.07 30.45 23.55
CA MET A 82 2.08 29.39 23.31
C MET A 82 2.72 28.24 22.48
N PRO A 83 2.36 26.97 22.77
CA PRO A 83 2.62 25.89 21.86
C PRO A 83 2.01 26.18 20.48
N VAL A 84 2.65 25.72 19.39
CA VAL A 84 2.22 26.00 18.00
C VAL A 84 0.75 25.66 17.76
N VAL A 85 0.27 24.52 18.27
CA VAL A 85 -1.13 24.08 18.07
C VAL A 85 -2.11 25.06 18.75
N ASP A 86 -1.82 25.48 19.97
CA ASP A 86 -2.66 26.42 20.71
C ASP A 86 -2.63 27.80 20.05
N ALA A 87 -1.47 28.23 19.57
CA ALA A 87 -1.29 29.48 18.86
C ALA A 87 -2.10 29.54 17.56
N MET A 88 -2.19 28.43 16.81
CA MET A 88 -3.03 28.32 15.61
C MET A 88 -4.51 28.56 15.96
N ILE A 89 -5.02 27.90 16.99
CA ILE A 89 -6.41 28.04 17.44
C ILE A 89 -6.68 29.47 17.92
N ALA A 90 -5.78 30.05 18.73
CA ALA A 90 -5.90 31.40 19.21
C ALA A 90 -5.87 32.44 18.07
N THR A 91 -5.05 32.23 17.06
CA THR A 91 -4.95 33.14 15.90
C THR A 91 -6.23 33.10 15.06
N ILE A 92 -6.77 31.90 14.75
CA ILE A 92 -8.03 31.75 14.01
C ILE A 92 -9.16 32.47 14.77
N ARG A 93 -9.31 32.18 16.05
CA ARG A 93 -10.33 32.84 16.90
C ARG A 93 -10.18 34.35 16.85
N LYS A 94 -8.96 34.88 16.94
CA LYS A 94 -8.71 36.31 16.87
C LYS A 94 -9.11 36.94 15.54
N ILE A 95 -8.84 36.25 14.43
CA ILE A 95 -9.22 36.68 13.07
C ILE A 95 -10.74 36.73 12.93
N GLU A 96 -11.46 35.75 13.49
CA GLU A 96 -12.93 35.69 13.50
C GLU A 96 -13.53 36.82 14.37
N GLU A 97 -13.01 37.04 15.59
CA GLU A 97 -13.42 38.13 16.45
C GLU A 97 -13.26 39.51 15.80
N MET A 98 -12.23 39.68 14.99
CA MET A 98 -11.97 40.93 14.26
C MET A 98 -12.79 41.05 12.95
N ASN A 99 -13.56 40.03 12.58
CA ASN A 99 -14.33 39.96 11.32
C ASN A 99 -13.46 40.20 10.05
N ILE A 100 -12.22 39.69 10.04
CA ILE A 100 -11.29 39.83 8.92
C ILE A 100 -10.99 38.50 8.22
N GLY A 101 -11.60 37.40 8.66
CA GLY A 101 -11.50 36.06 8.10
C GLY A 101 -12.21 35.04 8.95
N GLU A 102 -12.17 33.80 8.54
CA GLU A 102 -12.80 32.67 9.23
C GLU A 102 -11.90 31.42 9.13
N GLY A 103 -12.06 30.50 10.10
CA GLY A 103 -11.44 29.18 10.05
C GLY A 103 -12.06 28.35 8.93
N ASN A 104 -11.24 27.76 8.06
CA ASN A 104 -11.70 26.90 7.00
C ASN A 104 -10.98 25.55 7.05
N ILE A 105 -11.75 24.46 6.89
CA ILE A 105 -11.21 23.11 6.79
C ILE A 105 -11.07 22.73 5.33
N ASN A 106 -9.82 22.64 4.86
CA ASN A 106 -9.52 22.17 3.52
C ASN A 106 -9.24 20.67 3.55
N TYR A 107 -10.07 19.91 2.85
CA TYR A 107 -9.82 18.47 2.66
C TYR A 107 -8.81 18.26 1.55
N ARG A 108 -7.70 17.59 1.84
CA ARG A 108 -6.69 17.18 0.86
C ARG A 108 -7.08 15.86 0.20
N LEU A 109 -8.22 15.86 -0.46
CA LEU A 109 -8.67 14.73 -1.26
C LEU A 109 -8.30 14.99 -2.71
N HIS A 110 -7.66 14.00 -3.34
CA HIS A 110 -7.57 13.96 -4.80
C HIS A 110 -8.88 13.45 -5.35
N ASP A 111 -9.29 14.00 -6.49
CA ASP A 111 -10.48 13.50 -7.20
C ASP A 111 -10.31 12.02 -7.50
N ALA A 112 -11.34 11.24 -7.19
CA ALA A 112 -11.39 9.82 -7.55
C ALA A 112 -11.81 9.71 -9.01
N ILE A 113 -10.86 9.38 -9.88
CA ILE A 113 -11.13 9.16 -11.29
C ILE A 113 -11.58 7.72 -11.50
N PHE A 114 -12.87 7.53 -11.83
CA PHE A 114 -13.45 6.21 -12.11
C PHE A 114 -13.23 5.82 -13.58
N SER A 115 -12.03 6.00 -14.11
CA SER A 115 -11.68 5.57 -15.46
C SER A 115 -10.20 5.19 -15.56
N ARG A 116 -9.86 4.35 -16.54
CA ARG A 116 -8.49 3.93 -16.85
C ARG A 116 -8.26 3.94 -18.36
N GLN A 117 -7.09 4.35 -18.74
CA GLN A 117 -6.61 4.34 -20.13
C GLN A 117 -6.01 2.95 -20.44
N ARG A 118 -6.83 1.91 -20.30
CA ARG A 118 -6.43 0.50 -20.50
C ARG A 118 -7.46 -0.19 -21.38
N TYR A 119 -7.02 -1.18 -22.16
CA TYR A 119 -7.92 -2.03 -22.93
C TYR A 119 -8.67 -3.00 -22.00
N TRP A 120 -7.95 -3.73 -21.15
CA TRP A 120 -8.55 -4.68 -20.23
C TRP A 120 -9.20 -3.97 -19.03
N GLY A 121 -10.52 -3.99 -19.05
CA GLY A 121 -11.41 -3.40 -18.07
C GLY A 121 -12.84 -3.45 -18.58
N GLU A 122 -13.79 -3.18 -17.72
CA GLU A 122 -15.21 -3.07 -18.12
C GLU A 122 -15.40 -1.78 -18.91
N PRO A 123 -15.95 -1.86 -20.15
CA PRO A 123 -16.22 -0.67 -20.96
C PRO A 123 -17.40 0.13 -20.38
N PHE A 124 -17.34 1.45 -20.50
CA PHE A 124 -18.46 2.30 -20.15
C PHE A 124 -19.57 2.22 -21.21
N PRO A 125 -20.82 1.93 -20.84
CA PRO A 125 -21.93 1.92 -21.76
C PRO A 125 -22.42 3.35 -22.09
N ILE A 126 -21.49 4.18 -22.61
CA ILE A 126 -21.68 5.60 -22.87
C ILE A 126 -21.21 5.92 -24.29
N TYR A 127 -22.01 6.70 -25.02
CA TYR A 127 -21.62 7.27 -26.30
C TYR A 127 -21.69 8.81 -26.26
N TYR A 128 -21.01 9.45 -27.18
CA TYR A 128 -20.95 10.91 -27.27
C TYR A 128 -21.66 11.40 -28.51
N LYS A 129 -22.61 12.33 -28.33
CA LYS A 129 -23.27 13.06 -29.39
C LYS A 129 -23.10 14.55 -29.15
N ASP A 130 -22.56 15.26 -30.13
CA ASP A 130 -22.29 16.70 -30.05
C ASP A 130 -21.44 17.08 -28.79
N GLY A 131 -20.50 16.19 -28.41
CA GLY A 131 -19.65 16.35 -27.23
C GLY A 131 -20.31 16.03 -25.88
N MET A 132 -21.62 15.67 -25.90
CA MET A 132 -22.37 15.32 -24.68
C MET A 132 -22.45 13.80 -24.49
N PRO A 133 -22.25 13.29 -23.25
CA PRO A 133 -22.34 11.86 -22.95
C PRO A 133 -23.82 11.40 -22.82
N TYR A 134 -24.12 10.23 -23.35
CA TYR A 134 -25.41 9.55 -23.24
C TYR A 134 -25.23 8.08 -22.94
N ALA A 135 -26.11 7.50 -22.12
CA ALA A 135 -26.10 6.07 -21.84
C ALA A 135 -26.59 5.27 -23.06
N LEU A 136 -26.01 4.10 -23.31
CA LEU A 136 -26.53 3.14 -24.28
C LEU A 136 -27.91 2.64 -23.86
N SER A 137 -28.72 2.28 -24.86
CA SER A 137 -29.99 1.60 -24.60
C SER A 137 -29.76 0.17 -24.10
N GLU A 138 -30.69 -0.37 -23.32
CA GLU A 138 -30.62 -1.75 -22.82
C GLU A 138 -30.46 -2.78 -23.94
N SER A 139 -31.04 -2.51 -25.12
CA SER A 139 -30.92 -3.40 -26.29
C SER A 139 -29.49 -3.48 -26.88
N GLU A 140 -28.58 -2.58 -26.49
CA GLU A 140 -27.19 -2.55 -26.90
C GLU A 140 -26.27 -3.20 -25.87
N LEU A 141 -26.81 -3.71 -24.76
CA LEU A 141 -26.09 -4.41 -23.71
C LEU A 141 -26.18 -5.94 -23.90
N PRO A 142 -25.18 -6.70 -23.47
CA PRO A 142 -23.92 -6.27 -22.85
C PRO A 142 -22.94 -5.66 -23.85
N LEU A 143 -22.32 -4.53 -23.49
CA LEU A 143 -21.23 -3.94 -24.28
C LEU A 143 -19.96 -4.78 -24.14
N LYS A 144 -19.48 -5.35 -25.25
CA LYS A 144 -18.28 -6.19 -25.27
C LYS A 144 -17.08 -5.45 -25.83
N LEU A 145 -15.90 -5.70 -25.26
CA LEU A 145 -14.67 -5.14 -25.77
C LEU A 145 -14.44 -5.58 -27.23
N PRO A 146 -14.09 -4.66 -28.14
CA PRO A 146 -13.81 -4.96 -29.53
C PRO A 146 -12.43 -5.61 -29.70
N LYS A 147 -12.22 -6.31 -30.80
CA LYS A 147 -10.85 -6.73 -31.14
C LYS A 147 -10.05 -5.51 -31.59
N VAL A 148 -8.83 -5.40 -31.10
CA VAL A 148 -7.84 -4.37 -31.48
C VAL A 148 -6.54 -5.03 -31.93
N GLU A 149 -5.82 -4.37 -32.82
CA GLU A 149 -4.51 -4.86 -33.28
C GLU A 149 -3.39 -4.59 -32.27
N SER A 150 -3.58 -3.54 -31.43
CA SER A 150 -2.60 -3.14 -30.40
C SER A 150 -3.32 -2.74 -29.13
N TYR A 151 -2.76 -3.17 -27.98
CA TYR A 151 -3.19 -2.77 -26.64
C TYR A 151 -2.46 -1.54 -26.10
N LEU A 152 -1.63 -0.91 -26.93
CA LEU A 152 -0.92 0.32 -26.60
C LEU A 152 -1.82 1.54 -26.85
N PRO A 153 -1.58 2.67 -26.16
CA PRO A 153 -2.20 3.94 -26.51
C PRO A 153 -1.95 4.31 -27.98
N THR A 154 -2.80 5.16 -28.54
CA THR A 154 -2.59 5.72 -29.89
C THR A 154 -1.34 6.59 -29.92
N SER A 155 -0.86 6.91 -31.12
CA SER A 155 0.26 7.88 -31.29
C SER A 155 -0.01 9.26 -30.70
N GLU A 156 -1.29 9.61 -30.53
CA GLU A 156 -1.74 10.87 -29.93
C GLU A 156 -1.94 10.77 -28.41
N GLY A 157 -1.68 9.58 -27.81
CA GLY A 157 -1.86 9.34 -26.39
C GLY A 157 -3.27 8.97 -25.95
N ASN A 158 -4.20 8.71 -26.89
CA ASN A 158 -5.55 8.28 -26.56
C ASN A 158 -5.56 6.82 -26.04
N PRO A 159 -6.58 6.43 -25.26
CA PRO A 159 -6.69 5.08 -24.72
C PRO A 159 -6.68 3.99 -25.83
N PRO A 160 -6.26 2.75 -25.51
CA PRO A 160 -6.18 1.66 -26.49
C PRO A 160 -7.46 1.36 -27.26
N LEU A 161 -8.64 1.57 -26.67
CA LEU A 161 -9.93 1.41 -27.36
C LEU A 161 -10.12 2.39 -28.51
N ALA A 162 -9.42 3.51 -28.53
CA ALA A 162 -9.42 4.44 -29.65
C ALA A 162 -8.79 3.85 -30.93
N ASN A 163 -8.00 2.74 -30.82
CA ASN A 163 -7.49 2.00 -31.97
C ASN A 163 -8.55 1.07 -32.60
N ALA A 164 -9.71 0.88 -31.96
CA ALA A 164 -10.72 -0.04 -32.46
C ALA A 164 -11.47 0.57 -33.62
N GLN A 165 -11.53 -0.16 -34.73
CA GLN A 165 -12.39 0.21 -35.86
C GLN A 165 -13.86 0.00 -35.45
N ASN A 166 -14.70 0.98 -35.75
CA ASN A 166 -16.14 0.92 -35.50
C ASN A 166 -16.54 0.81 -34.00
N TRP A 167 -15.75 1.43 -33.10
CA TRP A 167 -16.12 1.57 -31.71
C TRP A 167 -17.18 2.68 -31.55
N VAL A 168 -18.41 2.35 -32.00
CA VAL A 168 -19.58 3.26 -32.08
C VAL A 168 -20.83 2.53 -31.62
N ASN A 169 -21.85 3.28 -31.21
CA ASN A 169 -23.18 2.74 -30.94
C ASN A 169 -23.93 2.38 -32.25
N LYS A 170 -25.15 1.87 -32.15
CA LYS A 170 -25.98 1.49 -33.32
C LYS A 170 -26.27 2.64 -34.28
N ASP A 171 -26.24 3.88 -33.80
CA ASP A 171 -26.51 5.08 -34.59
C ASP A 171 -25.23 5.72 -35.14
N GLY A 172 -24.07 5.10 -34.93
CA GLY A 172 -22.75 5.53 -35.41
C GLY A 172 -22.05 6.58 -34.55
N TYR A 173 -22.54 6.88 -33.35
CA TYR A 173 -21.89 7.80 -32.42
C TYR A 173 -20.73 7.10 -31.66
N PRO A 174 -19.59 7.81 -31.42
CA PRO A 174 -18.43 7.24 -30.78
C PRO A 174 -18.71 6.85 -29.33
N LEU A 175 -18.25 5.67 -28.93
CA LEU A 175 -18.31 5.18 -27.57
C LEU A 175 -17.12 5.71 -26.74
N GLU A 176 -17.30 5.71 -25.41
CA GLU A 176 -16.20 6.00 -24.48
C GLU A 176 -15.02 5.04 -24.68
N THR A 177 -13.82 5.59 -24.75
CA THR A 177 -12.58 4.83 -25.00
C THR A 177 -11.82 4.45 -23.73
N ASN A 178 -12.17 5.04 -22.59
CA ASN A 178 -11.69 4.61 -21.30
C ASN A 178 -12.44 3.36 -20.84
N THR A 179 -11.82 2.59 -19.95
CA THR A 179 -12.46 1.48 -19.23
C THR A 179 -12.61 1.81 -17.75
N MET A 180 -13.48 1.11 -17.06
CA MET A 180 -13.65 1.21 -15.63
C MET A 180 -12.37 0.70 -14.90
N PRO A 181 -12.12 1.12 -13.65
CA PRO A 181 -11.04 0.55 -12.83
C PRO A 181 -11.17 -0.96 -12.71
N GLY A 182 -10.03 -1.67 -12.54
CA GLY A 182 -10.01 -3.11 -12.39
C GLY A 182 -10.84 -3.67 -11.24
N PHE A 183 -11.20 -2.84 -10.26
CA PHE A 183 -12.08 -3.21 -9.15
C PHE A 183 -13.56 -2.91 -9.40
N ALA A 184 -13.96 -2.38 -10.55
CA ALA A 184 -15.35 -1.98 -10.80
C ALA A 184 -16.30 -3.17 -10.67
N GLY A 185 -16.08 -4.25 -11.40
CA GLY A 185 -16.90 -5.47 -11.30
C GLY A 185 -16.66 -6.23 -9.99
N SER A 186 -15.41 -6.35 -9.55
CA SER A 186 -15.09 -7.10 -8.35
C SER A 186 -15.53 -6.41 -7.05
N CYS A 187 -15.85 -5.13 -7.07
CA CYS A 187 -16.29 -4.43 -5.86
C CYS A 187 -17.68 -4.88 -5.36
N GLY A 188 -18.50 -5.50 -6.22
CA GLY A 188 -19.82 -6.01 -5.85
C GLY A 188 -20.01 -7.52 -6.07
N TYR A 189 -18.92 -8.28 -6.27
CA TYR A 189 -19.00 -9.70 -6.61
C TYR A 189 -19.79 -10.54 -5.58
N TYR A 190 -19.71 -10.19 -4.30
CA TYR A 190 -20.43 -10.86 -3.22
C TYR A 190 -21.95 -10.74 -3.39
N LEU A 191 -22.45 -9.65 -3.96
CA LEU A 191 -23.87 -9.51 -4.30
C LEU A 191 -24.26 -10.49 -5.41
N ARG A 192 -23.44 -10.63 -6.45
CA ARG A 192 -23.67 -11.63 -7.50
C ARG A 192 -23.63 -13.06 -7.00
N TYR A 193 -22.80 -13.36 -5.99
CA TYR A 193 -22.73 -14.68 -5.36
C TYR A 193 -23.98 -15.08 -4.61
N MET A 194 -24.80 -14.11 -4.18
CA MET A 194 -26.12 -14.39 -3.55
C MET A 194 -27.11 -15.02 -4.53
N ASP A 195 -26.97 -14.71 -5.84
CA ASP A 195 -27.89 -15.15 -6.87
C ASP A 195 -27.16 -15.43 -8.20
N PRO A 196 -26.23 -16.39 -8.24
CA PRO A 196 -25.29 -16.56 -9.36
C PRO A 196 -25.94 -17.01 -10.67
N HIS A 197 -27.12 -17.58 -10.62
CA HIS A 197 -27.86 -18.12 -11.78
C HIS A 197 -28.95 -17.17 -12.29
N ASN A 198 -29.06 -15.98 -11.74
CA ASN A 198 -30.04 -14.99 -12.20
C ASN A 198 -29.61 -14.41 -13.56
N GLU A 199 -30.39 -14.67 -14.59
CA GLU A 199 -30.12 -14.19 -15.95
C GLU A 199 -30.77 -12.82 -16.24
N LYS A 200 -31.64 -12.32 -15.36
CA LYS A 200 -32.40 -11.09 -15.56
C LYS A 200 -31.80 -9.88 -14.84
N GLU A 201 -31.29 -10.11 -13.65
CA GLU A 201 -30.80 -9.07 -12.76
C GLU A 201 -29.43 -9.47 -12.20
N TYR A 202 -28.68 -8.50 -11.69
CA TYR A 202 -27.39 -8.75 -11.07
C TYR A 202 -27.51 -9.65 -9.83
N PHE A 203 -28.59 -9.50 -9.08
CA PHE A 203 -29.09 -10.34 -8.00
C PHE A 203 -30.56 -10.00 -7.74
N SER A 204 -31.35 -10.93 -7.22
CA SER A 204 -32.74 -10.70 -6.85
C SER A 204 -32.86 -10.02 -5.48
N LYS A 205 -33.93 -9.29 -5.27
CA LYS A 205 -34.24 -8.68 -3.98
C LYS A 205 -34.48 -9.72 -2.89
N GLU A 206 -35.06 -10.87 -3.24
CA GLU A 206 -35.28 -11.99 -2.34
C GLU A 206 -33.98 -12.57 -1.84
N ALA A 207 -32.99 -12.77 -2.73
CA ALA A 207 -31.66 -13.27 -2.36
C ALA A 207 -30.92 -12.27 -1.47
N ASN A 208 -30.98 -10.97 -1.78
CA ASN A 208 -30.36 -9.95 -0.95
C ASN A 208 -31.02 -9.85 0.43
N ASN A 209 -32.35 -9.89 0.52
CA ASN A 209 -33.04 -9.86 1.81
C ASN A 209 -32.77 -11.12 2.67
N TYR A 210 -32.47 -12.26 2.03
CA TYR A 210 -32.11 -13.49 2.73
C TYR A 210 -30.69 -13.48 3.25
N TRP A 211 -29.71 -13.13 2.40
CA TRP A 211 -28.28 -13.17 2.74
C TRP A 211 -27.80 -11.93 3.48
N GLN A 212 -28.40 -10.78 3.20
CA GLN A 212 -28.05 -9.47 3.76
C GLN A 212 -26.56 -9.10 3.51
N ASP A 213 -25.93 -8.42 4.44
CA ASP A 213 -24.50 -8.14 4.43
C ASP A 213 -23.67 -9.38 4.77
N VAL A 214 -22.42 -9.42 4.31
CA VAL A 214 -21.54 -10.57 4.53
C VAL A 214 -21.12 -10.67 6.00
N ASP A 215 -21.34 -11.81 6.63
CA ASP A 215 -21.08 -12.01 8.06
C ASP A 215 -19.59 -11.87 8.41
N LEU A 216 -18.70 -12.41 7.58
CA LEU A 216 -17.26 -12.35 7.76
C LEU A 216 -16.55 -12.18 6.42
N TYR A 217 -15.79 -11.12 6.29
CA TYR A 217 -14.99 -10.80 5.11
C TYR A 217 -13.51 -10.77 5.47
N ILE A 218 -12.69 -11.57 4.77
CA ILE A 218 -11.26 -11.71 5.06
C ILE A 218 -10.48 -11.34 3.81
N GLY A 219 -9.52 -10.42 3.93
CA GLY A 219 -8.68 -9.99 2.83
C GLY A 219 -7.49 -9.16 3.30
N GLY A 220 -6.42 -9.09 2.49
CA GLY A 220 -5.22 -8.34 2.81
C GLY A 220 -5.46 -6.83 2.92
N ASP A 221 -4.66 -6.17 3.74
CA ASP A 221 -4.69 -4.72 3.95
C ASP A 221 -4.34 -3.92 2.69
N GLU A 222 -3.67 -4.52 1.70
CA GLU A 222 -3.38 -3.91 0.40
C GLU A 222 -4.64 -3.56 -0.40
N HIS A 223 -5.77 -4.19 -0.07
CA HIS A 223 -7.07 -3.90 -0.68
C HIS A 223 -7.84 -2.75 -0.03
N ALA A 224 -7.33 -2.20 1.09
CA ALA A 224 -8.01 -1.13 1.83
C ALA A 224 -8.32 0.10 0.97
N ALA A 225 -7.34 0.56 0.18
CA ALA A 225 -7.50 1.71 -0.72
C ALA A 225 -8.06 1.37 -2.12
N GLY A 226 -8.14 0.10 -2.45
CA GLY A 226 -8.67 -0.38 -3.72
C GLY A 226 -10.06 -0.98 -3.57
N HIS A 227 -10.13 -2.32 -3.52
CA HIS A 227 -11.37 -3.08 -3.49
C HIS A 227 -12.33 -2.66 -2.35
N LEU A 228 -11.85 -2.47 -1.11
CA LEU A 228 -12.73 -2.22 0.04
C LEU A 228 -13.43 -0.86 -0.03
N ILE A 229 -12.73 0.20 -0.49
CA ILE A 229 -13.36 1.52 -0.68
C ILE A 229 -14.43 1.44 -1.76
N TYR A 230 -14.15 0.79 -2.90
CA TYR A 230 -15.12 0.62 -3.99
C TYR A 230 -16.33 -0.22 -3.54
N SER A 231 -16.10 -1.33 -2.82
CA SER A 231 -17.17 -2.18 -2.28
C SER A 231 -18.12 -1.38 -1.38
N ARG A 232 -17.55 -0.62 -0.44
CA ARG A 232 -18.33 0.19 0.48
C ARG A 232 -19.07 1.32 -0.22
N PHE A 233 -18.40 2.04 -1.13
CA PHE A 233 -19.04 3.09 -1.93
C PHE A 233 -20.20 2.53 -2.76
N TRP A 234 -19.99 1.39 -3.42
CA TRP A 234 -20.99 0.73 -4.24
C TRP A 234 -22.21 0.27 -3.43
N SER A 235 -21.98 -0.35 -2.27
CA SER A 235 -23.08 -0.74 -1.37
C SER A 235 -23.91 0.45 -0.91
N LYS A 236 -23.27 1.53 -0.47
CA LYS A 236 -23.99 2.75 -0.07
C LYS A 236 -24.78 3.37 -1.22
N PHE A 237 -24.21 3.41 -2.42
CA PHE A 237 -24.92 3.89 -3.61
C PHE A 237 -26.15 3.02 -3.95
N LEU A 238 -26.01 1.71 -3.92
CA LEU A 238 -27.10 0.78 -4.16
C LEU A 238 -28.17 0.86 -3.07
N PHE A 239 -27.77 1.08 -1.81
CA PHE A 239 -28.68 1.31 -0.71
C PHE A 239 -29.49 2.59 -0.90
N ASP A 240 -28.86 3.71 -1.26
CA ASP A 240 -29.53 4.98 -1.56
C ASP A 240 -30.54 4.85 -2.73
N LYS A 241 -30.29 3.89 -3.64
CA LYS A 241 -31.21 3.55 -4.73
C LYS A 241 -32.30 2.53 -4.33
N GLY A 242 -32.28 2.02 -3.10
CA GLY A 242 -33.22 0.99 -2.62
C GLY A 242 -33.04 -0.38 -3.27
N LEU A 243 -31.85 -0.66 -3.79
CA LEU A 243 -31.52 -1.91 -4.48
C LEU A 243 -30.94 -2.98 -3.56
N VAL A 244 -30.34 -2.59 -2.43
CA VAL A 244 -29.88 -3.48 -1.37
C VAL A 244 -30.52 -3.12 -0.04
N CYS A 245 -30.57 -4.09 0.88
CA CYS A 245 -31.26 -3.92 2.16
C CYS A 245 -30.36 -3.35 3.27
N GLU A 246 -29.03 -3.41 3.09
CA GLU A 246 -28.04 -2.94 4.09
C GLU A 246 -27.10 -1.90 3.44
N ASP A 247 -26.72 -0.87 4.22
CA ASP A 247 -25.85 0.21 3.73
C ASP A 247 -24.35 -0.12 3.85
N GLU A 248 -23.97 -1.09 4.67
CA GLU A 248 -22.61 -1.59 4.81
C GLU A 248 -22.50 -3.02 4.24
N PRO A 249 -21.45 -3.31 3.45
CA PRO A 249 -21.35 -4.61 2.76
C PRO A 249 -20.95 -5.76 3.68
N PHE A 250 -20.26 -5.49 4.80
CA PHE A 250 -19.64 -6.50 5.65
C PHE A 250 -19.91 -6.23 7.12
N LYS A 251 -20.44 -7.24 7.87
CA LYS A 251 -20.62 -7.15 9.31
C LYS A 251 -19.29 -7.15 10.06
N LYS A 252 -18.35 -7.97 9.57
CA LYS A 252 -17.02 -8.09 10.16
C LYS A 252 -15.98 -8.22 9.07
N LEU A 253 -14.99 -7.32 9.11
CA LEU A 253 -13.81 -7.32 8.24
C LEU A 253 -12.58 -7.71 9.06
N ILE A 254 -11.82 -8.68 8.55
CA ILE A 254 -10.51 -9.05 9.08
C ILE A 254 -9.48 -8.88 7.97
N ASN A 255 -8.52 -8.01 8.20
CA ASN A 255 -7.33 -7.91 7.36
C ASN A 255 -6.23 -8.78 7.97
N GLN A 256 -5.83 -9.84 7.26
CA GLN A 256 -4.73 -10.67 7.72
C GLN A 256 -3.41 -9.92 7.61
N GLY A 257 -2.55 -10.15 8.62
CA GLY A 257 -1.18 -9.68 8.61
C GLY A 257 -0.34 -10.35 7.52
N LYS A 258 0.75 -9.71 7.15
CA LYS A 258 1.67 -10.19 6.11
C LYS A 258 2.65 -11.20 6.67
N ILE A 259 3.01 -12.20 5.86
CA ILE A 259 4.15 -13.04 6.13
C ILE A 259 5.40 -12.29 5.68
N GLN A 260 6.29 -12.00 6.61
CA GLN A 260 7.52 -11.25 6.40
C GLN A 260 8.69 -12.21 6.12
N GLY A 261 9.63 -11.76 5.29
CA GLY A 261 10.85 -12.49 5.02
C GLY A 261 11.95 -12.12 6.00
N ARG A 262 12.84 -13.07 6.27
CA ARG A 262 14.10 -12.79 6.92
C ARG A 262 15.13 -12.45 5.85
N SER A 263 15.48 -11.16 5.73
CA SER A 263 16.53 -10.70 4.84
C SER A 263 17.90 -10.98 5.45
N SER A 264 18.83 -11.38 4.63
CA SER A 264 20.23 -11.55 5.01
C SER A 264 21.11 -10.50 4.33
N PHE A 265 22.14 -10.03 5.02
CA PHE A 265 23.00 -8.95 4.58
C PHE A 265 24.48 -9.33 4.59
N VAL A 266 25.17 -8.88 3.54
CA VAL A 266 26.64 -8.88 3.47
C VAL A 266 27.15 -7.43 3.48
N TYR A 267 28.34 -7.22 4.00
CA TYR A 267 28.92 -5.90 4.27
C TYR A 267 30.16 -5.68 3.42
N ARG A 268 30.00 -4.91 2.33
CA ARG A 268 31.07 -4.55 1.40
C ARG A 268 31.87 -3.35 1.94
N ILE A 269 33.17 -3.46 2.09
CA ILE A 269 34.04 -2.32 2.44
C ILE A 269 34.01 -1.32 1.28
N MET A 270 33.66 -0.08 1.59
CA MET A 270 33.46 0.97 0.57
C MET A 270 34.68 1.12 -0.36
N GLY A 271 34.41 1.17 -1.68
CA GLY A 271 35.44 1.34 -2.69
C GLY A 271 36.25 0.09 -3.02
N THR A 272 35.88 -1.09 -2.47
CA THR A 272 36.59 -2.34 -2.69
C THR A 272 35.64 -3.49 -3.08
N ASN A 273 36.20 -4.65 -3.46
CA ASN A 273 35.45 -5.91 -3.58
C ASN A 273 35.76 -6.86 -2.40
N LYS A 274 35.86 -6.28 -1.20
CA LYS A 274 36.16 -7.01 0.04
C LYS A 274 34.97 -6.93 0.99
N PHE A 275 34.56 -8.05 1.52
CA PHE A 275 33.40 -8.19 2.40
C PHE A 275 33.87 -8.53 3.82
N VAL A 276 33.28 -7.91 4.81
CA VAL A 276 33.60 -8.11 6.22
C VAL A 276 32.39 -8.71 6.95
N SER A 277 32.67 -9.69 7.82
CA SER A 277 31.66 -10.39 8.60
C SER A 277 30.93 -9.46 9.58
N TYR A 278 29.69 -9.79 9.92
CA TYR A 278 28.73 -8.95 10.65
C TYR A 278 29.26 -8.36 11.95
N ASN A 279 29.86 -9.17 12.85
CA ASN A 279 30.19 -8.70 14.17
C ASN A 279 31.41 -7.76 14.19
N ILE A 280 32.31 -7.90 13.21
CA ILE A 280 33.52 -7.08 13.07
C ILE A 280 33.38 -5.91 12.11
N ARG A 281 32.22 -5.74 11.49
CA ARG A 281 31.96 -4.69 10.45
C ARG A 281 32.12 -3.26 10.98
N LYS A 282 31.94 -3.04 12.28
CA LYS A 282 32.05 -1.70 12.90
C LYS A 282 33.44 -1.08 12.78
N GLU A 283 34.44 -1.87 12.51
CA GLU A 283 35.85 -1.43 12.33
C GLU A 283 36.07 -0.83 10.91
N TYR A 284 35.07 -0.98 10.01
CA TYR A 284 35.19 -0.62 8.61
C TYR A 284 34.05 0.31 8.19
N LYS A 285 34.31 1.16 7.19
CA LYS A 285 33.22 1.88 6.51
C LYS A 285 32.63 0.96 5.44
N VAL A 286 31.42 0.48 5.67
CA VAL A 286 30.79 -0.56 4.85
C VAL A 286 29.55 -0.06 4.14
N GLN A 287 29.22 -0.69 3.01
CA GLN A 287 27.94 -0.69 2.34
C GLN A 287 27.25 -2.02 2.63
N GLU A 288 26.02 -1.96 3.12
CA GLU A 288 25.18 -3.12 3.34
C GLU A 288 24.48 -3.53 2.04
N LEU A 289 24.48 -4.81 1.73
CA LEU A 289 23.86 -5.37 0.54
C LEU A 289 23.00 -6.58 0.92
N HIS A 290 21.80 -6.66 0.40
CA HIS A 290 20.97 -7.86 0.50
C HIS A 290 21.62 -9.01 -0.25
N VAL A 291 21.59 -10.17 0.35
CA VAL A 291 22.05 -11.42 -0.25
C VAL A 291 20.90 -12.43 -0.32
N ASP A 292 20.91 -13.27 -1.33
CA ASP A 292 19.89 -14.29 -1.54
C ASP A 292 19.86 -15.25 -0.35
N ILE A 293 18.67 -15.51 0.17
CA ILE A 293 18.48 -16.37 1.34
C ILE A 293 18.94 -17.81 1.10
N ASP A 294 18.89 -18.27 -0.14
CA ASP A 294 19.36 -19.62 -0.51
C ASP A 294 20.89 -19.76 -0.42
N LEU A 295 21.63 -18.65 -0.30
CA LEU A 295 23.08 -18.61 -0.11
C LEU A 295 23.50 -18.55 1.36
N VAL A 296 22.54 -18.55 2.30
CA VAL A 296 22.80 -18.35 3.73
C VAL A 296 22.14 -19.47 4.54
N ASP A 297 22.94 -20.19 5.29
CA ASP A 297 22.45 -21.21 6.23
C ASP A 297 22.85 -20.83 7.67
N ASN A 298 21.84 -20.69 8.56
CA ASN A 298 22.06 -20.29 9.95
C ASN A 298 22.98 -19.07 10.09
N ASP A 299 22.73 -18.03 9.31
CA ASP A 299 23.51 -16.79 9.20
C ASP A 299 24.93 -16.96 8.63
N VAL A 300 25.32 -18.15 8.21
CA VAL A 300 26.62 -18.41 7.56
C VAL A 300 26.47 -18.37 6.05
N LEU A 301 27.24 -17.50 5.40
CA LEU A 301 27.27 -17.37 3.96
C LEU A 301 28.00 -18.53 3.29
N ASP A 302 27.39 -19.12 2.25
CA ASP A 302 28.15 -19.94 1.30
C ASP A 302 28.95 -19.01 0.36
N ILE A 303 30.23 -18.85 0.69
CA ILE A 303 31.16 -17.96 -0.03
C ILE A 303 31.31 -18.37 -1.50
N ASN A 304 31.31 -19.67 -1.78
CA ASN A 304 31.52 -20.17 -3.15
C ASN A 304 30.27 -19.91 -3.99
N ALA A 305 29.10 -20.17 -3.45
CA ALA A 305 27.84 -19.85 -4.10
C ALA A 305 27.67 -18.34 -4.30
N PHE A 306 28.04 -17.51 -3.31
CA PHE A 306 28.02 -16.05 -3.41
C PHE A 306 28.93 -15.51 -4.52
N LYS A 307 30.15 -16.03 -4.67
CA LYS A 307 31.06 -15.64 -5.76
C LYS A 307 30.50 -15.95 -7.15
N ASN A 308 29.69 -16.99 -7.24
CA ASN A 308 29.07 -17.43 -8.50
C ASN A 308 27.69 -16.77 -8.73
N TRP A 309 27.13 -16.09 -7.75
CA TRP A 309 25.79 -15.49 -7.82
C TRP A 309 25.72 -14.30 -8.80
N ARG A 310 26.78 -13.45 -8.79
CA ARG A 310 26.89 -12.30 -9.71
C ARG A 310 28.33 -12.15 -10.18
N GLU A 311 28.52 -11.78 -11.44
CA GLU A 311 29.85 -11.60 -12.03
C GLU A 311 30.73 -10.60 -11.25
N GLU A 312 30.10 -9.55 -10.68
CA GLU A 312 30.81 -8.55 -9.86
C GLU A 312 31.42 -9.12 -8.56
N PHE A 313 30.96 -10.28 -8.08
CA PHE A 313 31.43 -10.92 -6.85
C PHE A 313 32.44 -12.05 -7.07
N LYS A 314 32.73 -12.38 -8.31
CA LYS A 314 33.62 -13.49 -8.68
C LYS A 314 34.98 -13.44 -7.97
N ASP A 315 35.59 -12.24 -7.92
CA ASP A 315 36.87 -11.99 -7.28
C ASP A 315 36.74 -11.42 -5.86
N ALA A 316 35.58 -11.55 -5.22
CA ALA A 316 35.35 -11.05 -3.89
C ALA A 316 36.26 -11.75 -2.87
N THR A 317 36.76 -10.97 -1.92
CA THR A 317 37.56 -11.48 -0.77
C THR A 317 36.80 -11.20 0.53
N PHE A 318 37.08 -11.99 1.56
CA PHE A 318 36.30 -11.99 2.79
C PHE A 318 37.18 -11.87 4.03
N ILE A 319 36.74 -11.06 4.99
CA ILE A 319 37.26 -11.03 6.35
C ILE A 319 36.27 -11.82 7.21
N LEU A 320 36.79 -12.94 7.74
CA LEU A 320 35.97 -13.95 8.39
C LEU A 320 36.06 -13.84 9.93
N GLU A 321 35.08 -14.39 10.61
CA GLU A 321 35.05 -14.66 12.04
C GLU A 321 35.14 -16.16 12.26
N ASP A 322 36.15 -16.62 12.98
CA ASP A 322 36.40 -18.05 13.25
C ASP A 322 36.29 -18.95 12.01
N GLY A 323 36.80 -18.45 10.87
CA GLY A 323 36.80 -19.18 9.61
C GLY A 323 35.45 -19.17 8.85
N LYS A 324 34.43 -18.44 9.33
CA LYS A 324 33.11 -18.32 8.71
C LYS A 324 32.80 -16.85 8.39
N TYR A 325 31.98 -16.63 7.38
CA TYR A 325 31.39 -15.33 7.12
C TYR A 325 29.99 -15.30 7.72
N ILE A 326 29.76 -14.43 8.69
CA ILE A 326 28.46 -14.26 9.33
C ILE A 326 27.73 -13.09 8.67
N CYS A 327 26.52 -13.33 8.18
CA CYS A 327 25.62 -12.33 7.66
C CYS A 327 24.87 -11.60 8.79
N GLY A 328 24.49 -10.35 8.56
CA GLY A 328 23.45 -9.71 9.35
C GLY A 328 22.07 -10.15 8.87
N HIS A 329 21.03 -9.86 9.66
CA HIS A 329 19.67 -10.16 9.26
C HIS A 329 18.67 -9.14 9.82
N GLU A 330 17.56 -8.97 9.10
CA GLU A 330 16.38 -8.21 9.53
C GLU A 330 15.10 -8.86 9.03
N ILE A 331 14.01 -8.64 9.76
CA ILE A 331 12.68 -9.05 9.34
C ILE A 331 12.07 -7.93 8.49
N GLU A 332 11.75 -8.24 7.25
CA GLU A 332 11.27 -7.27 6.29
C GLU A 332 10.14 -7.84 5.43
N LYS A 333 9.42 -6.95 4.75
CA LYS A 333 8.47 -7.35 3.71
C LYS A 333 9.19 -8.17 2.63
N MET A 334 8.63 -9.33 2.27
CA MET A 334 9.15 -10.14 1.17
C MET A 334 9.10 -9.38 -0.15
N SER A 335 10.24 -9.32 -0.85
CA SER A 335 10.30 -8.77 -2.22
C SER A 335 11.47 -9.37 -3.00
N LYS A 336 11.34 -9.41 -4.32
CA LYS A 336 12.41 -9.90 -5.21
C LYS A 336 13.69 -9.08 -5.10
N SER A 337 13.57 -7.76 -4.89
CA SER A 337 14.72 -6.85 -4.74
C SER A 337 15.48 -7.03 -3.43
N LYS A 338 14.86 -7.63 -2.42
CA LYS A 338 15.47 -7.94 -1.12
C LYS A 338 16.00 -9.36 -1.04
N HIS A 339 15.77 -10.18 -2.06
CA HIS A 339 16.22 -11.57 -2.12
C HIS A 339 15.80 -12.43 -0.92
N ASN A 340 14.62 -12.13 -0.34
CA ASN A 340 14.08 -12.78 0.87
C ASN A 340 12.73 -13.49 0.62
N VAL A 341 12.40 -13.76 -0.63
CA VAL A 341 11.13 -14.41 -1.01
C VAL A 341 11.24 -15.91 -0.82
N GLN A 342 10.26 -16.50 -0.13
CA GLN A 342 10.06 -17.95 -0.10
C GLN A 342 9.22 -18.38 -1.31
N ASN A 343 9.71 -19.34 -2.10
CA ASN A 343 8.98 -19.84 -3.24
C ASN A 343 7.98 -20.94 -2.80
N PRO A 344 6.65 -20.73 -2.91
CA PRO A 344 5.66 -21.72 -2.54
C PRO A 344 5.81 -23.05 -3.29
N ASP A 345 6.18 -23.03 -4.57
CA ASP A 345 6.32 -24.24 -5.36
C ASP A 345 7.45 -25.14 -4.81
N ALA A 346 8.59 -24.55 -4.45
CA ALA A 346 9.69 -25.29 -3.85
C ALA A 346 9.32 -25.87 -2.47
N LEU A 347 8.55 -25.13 -1.68
CA LEU A 347 8.05 -25.60 -0.39
C LEU A 347 7.04 -26.73 -0.55
N ILE A 348 6.15 -26.63 -1.53
CA ILE A 348 5.15 -27.67 -1.85
C ILE A 348 5.85 -28.95 -2.34
N GLU A 349 6.86 -28.81 -3.19
CA GLU A 349 7.63 -29.97 -3.66
C GLU A 349 8.35 -30.68 -2.50
N LYS A 350 8.91 -29.91 -1.56
CA LYS A 350 9.67 -30.47 -0.43
C LYS A 350 8.79 -31.02 0.70
N TYR A 351 7.70 -30.33 1.03
CA TYR A 351 6.91 -30.60 2.25
C TYR A 351 5.45 -30.99 1.97
N GLY A 352 4.97 -30.78 0.75
CA GLY A 352 3.56 -30.94 0.41
C GLY A 352 2.70 -29.69 0.70
N ALA A 353 1.63 -29.53 -0.09
CA ALA A 353 0.72 -28.38 -0.01
C ALA A 353 0.02 -28.28 1.36
N ASP A 354 -0.38 -29.42 1.92
CA ASP A 354 -1.07 -29.44 3.23
C ASP A 354 -0.17 -28.94 4.36
N THR A 355 1.13 -29.28 4.31
CA THR A 355 2.10 -28.79 5.27
C THR A 355 2.26 -27.29 5.19
N LEU A 356 2.40 -26.74 3.98
CA LEU A 356 2.52 -25.30 3.77
C LEU A 356 1.28 -24.58 4.30
N ARG A 357 0.09 -24.99 3.90
CA ARG A 357 -1.17 -24.38 4.31
C ARG A 357 -1.39 -24.43 5.82
N LEU A 358 -1.11 -25.57 6.44
CA LEU A 358 -1.21 -25.72 7.91
C LEU A 358 -0.20 -24.85 8.63
N TYR A 359 1.02 -24.72 8.07
CA TYR A 359 2.07 -23.91 8.66
C TYR A 359 1.73 -22.40 8.59
N GLU A 360 1.20 -21.90 7.46
CA GLU A 360 0.74 -20.52 7.35
C GLU A 360 -0.29 -20.16 8.43
N MET A 361 -1.22 -21.05 8.73
CA MET A 361 -2.19 -20.86 9.81
C MET A 361 -1.59 -20.98 11.20
N PHE A 362 -0.52 -21.75 11.35
CA PHE A 362 0.16 -21.98 12.62
C PHE A 362 1.12 -20.85 13.03
N LEU A 363 1.64 -20.06 12.07
CA LEU A 363 2.64 -19.02 12.29
C LEU A 363 2.27 -17.99 13.38
N GLY A 364 0.99 -17.75 13.62
CA GLY A 364 0.53 -16.83 14.67
C GLY A 364 -0.88 -16.29 14.43
N PRO A 365 -1.33 -15.31 15.21
CA PRO A 365 -2.64 -14.70 15.05
C PRO A 365 -2.85 -14.14 13.65
N LEU A 366 -4.05 -14.34 13.08
CA LEU A 366 -4.35 -14.02 11.69
C LEU A 366 -4.10 -12.53 11.35
N GLU A 367 -4.41 -11.63 12.25
CA GLU A 367 -4.38 -10.18 12.06
C GLU A 367 -2.98 -9.56 12.22
N GLN A 368 -1.98 -10.33 12.68
CA GLN A 368 -0.64 -9.85 12.94
C GLN A 368 0.33 -10.22 11.82
N ASP A 369 1.26 -9.34 11.53
CA ASP A 369 2.43 -9.66 10.70
C ASP A 369 3.29 -10.72 11.38
N LYS A 370 3.83 -11.65 10.59
CA LYS A 370 4.55 -12.83 11.09
C LYS A 370 5.83 -13.06 10.30
N PRO A 371 6.98 -13.23 10.97
CA PRO A 371 8.19 -13.63 10.26
C PRO A 371 8.07 -15.09 9.81
N TRP A 372 8.51 -15.36 8.59
CA TRP A 372 8.70 -16.73 8.12
C TRP A 372 9.85 -17.39 8.87
N ASP A 373 9.61 -18.59 9.39
CA ASP A 373 10.64 -19.45 9.99
C ASP A 373 10.74 -20.76 9.22
N THR A 374 11.84 -20.95 8.51
CA THR A 374 12.09 -22.14 7.69
C THR A 374 12.18 -23.43 8.52
N HIS A 375 12.54 -23.36 9.80
CA HIS A 375 12.60 -24.52 10.68
C HIS A 375 11.23 -24.90 11.24
N GLY A 376 10.33 -23.94 11.41
CA GLY A 376 8.98 -24.16 11.94
C GLY A 376 8.12 -25.08 11.06
N ILE A 377 8.25 -24.99 9.73
CA ILE A 377 7.51 -25.83 8.78
C ILE A 377 7.81 -27.31 8.93
N GLU A 378 9.04 -27.68 9.33
CA GLU A 378 9.42 -29.07 9.56
C GLU A 378 8.68 -29.71 10.76
N GLY A 379 8.35 -28.89 11.76
CA GLY A 379 7.52 -29.33 12.89
C GLY A 379 6.12 -29.75 12.45
N VAL A 380 5.52 -28.94 11.59
CA VAL A 380 4.20 -29.21 11.00
C VAL A 380 4.23 -30.44 10.08
N PHE A 381 5.27 -30.57 9.26
CA PHE A 381 5.46 -31.73 8.40
C PHE A 381 5.54 -33.04 9.21
N ARG A 382 6.37 -33.04 10.28
CA ARG A 382 6.45 -34.20 11.18
C ARG A 382 5.15 -34.51 11.89
N PHE A 383 4.37 -33.47 12.26
CA PHE A 383 3.03 -33.67 12.83
C PHE A 383 2.11 -34.35 11.83
N LEU A 384 2.00 -33.86 10.59
CA LEU A 384 1.14 -34.47 9.57
C LEU A 384 1.52 -35.91 9.26
N ARG A 385 2.82 -36.22 9.19
CA ARG A 385 3.27 -37.62 9.01
C ARG A 385 2.88 -38.54 10.17
N LYS A 386 2.96 -38.04 11.43
CA LYS A 386 2.52 -38.81 12.60
C LYS A 386 0.99 -38.97 12.60
N PHE A 387 0.27 -37.90 12.23
CA PHE A 387 -1.20 -37.93 12.14
C PHE A 387 -1.67 -38.92 11.09
N TRP A 388 -1.02 -38.97 9.89
CA TRP A 388 -1.31 -39.93 8.85
C TRP A 388 -1.17 -41.37 9.33
N LYS A 389 -0.13 -41.69 10.09
CA LYS A 389 0.13 -43.02 10.64
C LYS A 389 -0.91 -43.50 11.68
N LEU A 390 -1.76 -42.63 12.17
CA LEU A 390 -2.90 -43.05 13.02
C LEU A 390 -4.02 -43.71 12.19
N TYR A 391 -4.06 -43.46 10.90
CA TYR A 391 -5.12 -43.93 10.01
C TYR A 391 -4.63 -44.90 8.96
N PHE A 392 -3.37 -44.88 8.62
CA PHE A 392 -2.76 -45.68 7.57
C PHE A 392 -1.48 -46.35 8.06
N ASP A 393 -1.26 -47.60 7.65
CA ASP A 393 -0.01 -48.33 7.87
C ASP A 393 1.10 -47.88 6.91
N ASP A 394 2.27 -48.51 6.96
CA ASP A 394 3.41 -48.18 6.11
C ASP A 394 3.19 -48.58 4.63
N ASP A 395 2.17 -49.38 4.33
CA ASP A 395 1.73 -49.79 2.99
C ASP A 395 0.52 -48.99 2.50
N ASP A 396 0.18 -47.85 3.15
CA ASP A 396 -0.97 -47.00 2.89
C ASP A 396 -2.33 -47.68 2.97
N ASN A 397 -2.46 -48.76 3.73
CA ASN A 397 -3.75 -49.37 4.01
C ASN A 397 -4.44 -48.65 5.17
N PHE A 398 -5.74 -48.40 5.04
CA PHE A 398 -6.55 -47.79 6.10
C PHE A 398 -6.75 -48.79 7.27
N ILE A 399 -6.27 -48.45 8.47
CA ILE A 399 -6.21 -49.33 9.64
C ILE A 399 -7.27 -49.05 10.71
N VAL A 400 -8.05 -47.98 10.54
CA VAL A 400 -9.12 -47.64 11.49
C VAL A 400 -10.26 -48.68 11.38
N ASN A 401 -10.72 -49.20 12.51
CA ASN A 401 -11.78 -50.14 12.57
C ASN A 401 -12.80 -49.76 13.64
N ASP A 402 -14.02 -50.34 13.58
CA ASP A 402 -15.12 -50.04 14.49
C ASP A 402 -15.08 -50.86 15.79
N LYS A 403 -13.96 -51.49 16.13
CA LYS A 403 -13.83 -52.24 17.38
C LYS A 403 -13.75 -51.26 18.55
N ASN A 404 -14.56 -51.53 19.58
CA ASN A 404 -14.49 -50.76 20.81
C ASN A 404 -13.11 -50.93 21.45
N THR A 405 -12.51 -49.81 21.78
CA THR A 405 -11.23 -49.76 22.51
C THR A 405 -11.40 -50.40 23.88
N SER A 406 -10.48 -51.27 24.31
CA SER A 406 -10.49 -51.86 25.63
C SER A 406 -10.22 -50.82 26.72
N GLU A 407 -10.66 -51.07 27.96
CA GLU A 407 -10.36 -50.14 29.08
C GLU A 407 -8.85 -49.96 29.34
N GLU A 408 -8.01 -50.93 28.93
CA GLU A 408 -6.53 -50.82 29.01
C GLU A 408 -5.94 -49.90 27.97
N GLU A 409 -6.54 -49.81 26.79
CA GLU A 409 -6.10 -48.92 25.69
C GLU A 409 -6.58 -47.49 25.88
N LEU A 410 -7.53 -47.23 26.77
CA LEU A 410 -8.04 -45.90 27.15
C LEU A 410 -7.22 -45.21 28.23
N LYS A 411 -6.26 -45.90 28.85
CA LYS A 411 -5.31 -45.37 29.85
C LYS A 411 -4.00 -44.91 29.20
#